data_60729a0fe75400dcc126b3dd5ff3295a
#
_entry.id   60729a0fe75400dcc126b3dd5ff3295a
#
_cell.length_a   1.000
_cell.length_b   1.000
_cell.length_c   1.000
_cell.angle_alpha   90.00
_cell.angle_beta   90.00
_cell.angle_gamma   90.00
#
_symmetry.space_group_name_H-M   'P 1'
#
loop_
_entity.id
_entity.type
_entity.pdbx_description
1 polymer ?
#
loop_
_entity_poly.entity_id
_entity_poly.type
_entity_poly.pdbx_seq_one_letter_code
_entity_poly.pdbx_strand_id
1 'polypeptide(L)'
;MIHCITYPGGTEHEKMAYIIRNKVDVQPGIKERKSMKEQSTKAVAKKKFFKMVFSRAGIFVILILVQMLIFLGIPYYLKEYATFIYSVMSLMEIIVLVYIINTEGNPAFKLSWILCVMAVPVVGTIFYIYVHLQLETRFVQNRLAALRMETEPYMDQDQKITDALWEGKSANAQLSYYLSHQLGFPTYRNTEAEYFPVGEAKFASMIKELEKAEKFIFMEYFIVEEGIMWNTILEILKRKAAEGVEVRFMYDGMCAFDLLPYSYPKKLQKYGINCKMSNKIRPFVSTIQNNRDHRKICVIDGQVGYVGGVNLADEYINEKERFGHWKDTAVLLRGDAVQSLTMIFLQMWDVDMRGVEPYGKYLTKKADTLNEKLGYVIPYADSPFDHENVGEEVYFHILNHAKKYVHIMTPYLILDNEMLTTLIRAAKSGIEVIIIMPHIPDKWYAFAVAKTYYKELIEGGVQ
;
A
#
# COMPACT_ATOMS: atom_id res chain seq x y z
N MET A 1 -1.01 -43.51 -14.63
CA MET A 1 -0.40 -44.09 -15.85
C MET A 1 0.98 -43.46 -15.96
N ILE A 2 2.02 -44.14 -15.49
CA ILE A 2 3.39 -43.63 -15.49
C ILE A 2 4.11 -44.38 -16.60
N HIS A 3 4.57 -43.66 -17.61
CA HIS A 3 5.41 -44.23 -18.66
C HIS A 3 6.84 -44.42 -18.14
N CYS A 4 7.28 -45.65 -18.07
CA CYS A 4 8.69 -45.98 -17.90
C CYS A 4 9.44 -45.68 -19.20
N ILE A 5 10.37 -44.75 -19.15
CA ILE A 5 11.43 -44.62 -20.17
C ILE A 5 12.69 -45.23 -19.57
N THR A 6 13.11 -46.35 -20.10
CA THR A 6 14.39 -46.99 -19.81
C THR A 6 15.48 -46.34 -20.66
N TYR A 7 16.45 -45.67 -20.01
CA TYR A 7 17.70 -45.27 -20.64
C TYR A 7 18.80 -46.28 -20.32
N PRO A 8 19.48 -46.86 -21.31
CA PRO A 8 20.67 -47.67 -21.08
C PRO A 8 21.89 -46.73 -21.01
N GLY A 9 22.54 -46.61 -19.86
CA GLY A 9 23.85 -45.93 -19.77
C GLY A 9 24.06 -44.96 -18.60
N GLY A 10 23.39 -45.12 -17.47
CA GLY A 10 23.63 -44.27 -16.29
C GLY A 10 24.71 -44.81 -15.36
N THR A 11 25.52 -43.90 -14.80
CA THR A 11 26.61 -44.18 -13.84
C THR A 11 26.09 -44.69 -12.47
N GLU A 12 26.97 -45.32 -11.64
CA GLU A 12 26.59 -45.89 -10.34
C GLU A 12 25.96 -44.88 -9.36
N HIS A 13 26.29 -43.60 -9.49
CA HIS A 13 25.71 -42.53 -8.70
C HIS A 13 24.21 -42.30 -8.98
N GLU A 14 23.77 -42.46 -10.20
CA GLU A 14 22.36 -42.32 -10.57
C GLU A 14 21.52 -43.51 -10.10
N LYS A 15 22.11 -44.70 -10.08
CA LYS A 15 21.46 -45.89 -9.51
C LYS A 15 21.26 -45.78 -8.00
N MET A 16 22.18 -45.15 -7.27
CA MET A 16 22.10 -44.94 -5.84
C MET A 16 21.03 -43.87 -5.49
N ALA A 17 20.92 -42.83 -6.28
CA ALA A 17 19.87 -41.82 -6.13
C ALA A 17 18.46 -42.37 -6.39
N TYR A 18 18.33 -43.30 -7.29
CA TYR A 18 17.06 -44.02 -7.59
C TYR A 18 16.65 -44.98 -6.45
N ILE A 19 17.61 -45.67 -5.82
CA ILE A 19 17.36 -46.56 -4.67
C ILE A 19 17.00 -45.77 -3.39
N ILE A 20 17.57 -44.60 -3.19
CA ILE A 20 17.25 -43.74 -2.03
C ILE A 20 15.85 -43.10 -2.19
N ARG A 21 15.42 -42.77 -3.40
CA ARG A 21 14.06 -42.22 -3.65
C ARG A 21 12.94 -43.26 -3.48
N ASN A 22 13.19 -44.52 -3.64
CA ASN A 22 12.18 -45.59 -3.57
C ASN A 22 12.09 -46.30 -2.19
N LYS A 23 12.90 -45.91 -1.18
CA LYS A 23 12.89 -46.55 0.14
C LYS A 23 12.11 -45.82 1.24
N VAL A 24 11.39 -44.72 0.93
CA VAL A 24 10.58 -43.99 1.91
C VAL A 24 9.19 -43.71 1.35
N ASP A 25 8.48 -44.77 0.94
CA ASP A 25 7.02 -44.72 0.78
C ASP A 25 6.40 -45.86 1.61
N VAL A 26 6.47 -45.71 2.93
CA VAL A 26 5.55 -46.43 3.82
C VAL A 26 4.19 -45.76 3.62
N GLN A 27 3.34 -46.34 2.80
CA GLN A 27 1.95 -45.89 2.63
C GLN A 27 1.25 -46.06 3.96
N PRO A 28 0.74 -44.97 4.57
CA PRO A 28 -0.05 -45.06 5.79
C PRO A 28 -1.28 -45.94 5.54
N GLY A 29 -1.60 -46.81 6.51
CA GLY A 29 -2.72 -47.74 6.42
C GLY A 29 -4.07 -47.03 6.21
N ILE A 30 -5.05 -47.71 5.65
CA ILE A 30 -6.37 -47.13 5.30
C ILE A 30 -7.02 -46.41 6.50
N LYS A 31 -6.79 -46.86 7.73
CA LYS A 31 -7.24 -46.17 8.97
C LYS A 31 -6.51 -44.84 9.21
N GLU A 32 -5.22 -44.77 8.96
CA GLU A 32 -4.45 -43.53 9.12
C GLU A 32 -4.78 -42.50 8.03
N ARG A 33 -5.00 -42.93 6.79
CA ARG A 33 -5.47 -42.06 5.71
C ARG A 33 -6.89 -41.48 5.98
N LYS A 34 -7.79 -42.23 6.60
CA LYS A 34 -9.10 -41.75 7.04
C LYS A 34 -8.94 -40.72 8.17
N SER A 35 -8.10 -40.99 9.17
CA SER A 35 -7.82 -40.07 10.28
C SER A 35 -7.17 -38.78 9.80
N MET A 36 -6.15 -38.84 8.94
CA MET A 36 -5.49 -37.66 8.36
C MET A 36 -6.44 -36.83 7.48
N LYS A 37 -7.31 -37.50 6.67
CA LYS A 37 -8.34 -36.78 5.89
C LYS A 37 -9.37 -36.10 6.80
N GLU A 38 -9.79 -36.75 7.85
CA GLU A 38 -10.75 -36.20 8.82
C GLU A 38 -10.17 -35.04 9.64
N GLN A 39 -8.90 -35.12 10.05
CA GLN A 39 -8.17 -34.02 10.69
C GLN A 39 -7.93 -32.85 9.74
N SER A 40 -7.56 -33.12 8.49
CA SER A 40 -7.43 -32.10 7.44
C SER A 40 -8.76 -31.39 7.16
N THR A 41 -9.86 -32.15 7.05
CA THR A 41 -11.21 -31.60 6.81
C THR A 41 -11.69 -30.75 8.00
N LYS A 42 -11.43 -31.20 9.24
CA LYS A 42 -11.75 -30.42 10.46
C LYS A 42 -10.91 -29.16 10.57
N ALA A 43 -9.62 -29.20 10.21
CA ALA A 43 -8.74 -28.03 10.18
C ALA A 43 -9.18 -27.01 9.13
N VAL A 44 -9.54 -27.47 7.92
CA VAL A 44 -10.07 -26.62 6.84
C VAL A 44 -11.42 -26.02 7.23
N ALA A 45 -12.33 -26.81 7.82
CA ALA A 45 -13.63 -26.34 8.31
C ALA A 45 -13.47 -25.30 9.44
N LYS A 46 -12.54 -25.52 10.37
CA LYS A 46 -12.20 -24.58 11.43
C LYS A 46 -11.63 -23.29 10.87
N LYS A 47 -10.70 -23.35 9.90
CA LYS A 47 -10.15 -22.17 9.22
C LYS A 47 -11.24 -21.41 8.45
N LYS A 48 -12.17 -22.11 7.80
CA LYS A 48 -13.30 -21.52 7.07
C LYS A 48 -14.32 -20.88 8.03
N PHE A 49 -14.61 -21.52 9.16
CA PHE A 49 -15.47 -20.98 10.22
C PHE A 49 -14.86 -19.73 10.85
N PHE A 50 -13.56 -19.74 11.21
CA PHE A 50 -12.87 -18.56 11.70
C PHE A 50 -12.88 -17.43 10.67
N LYS A 51 -12.62 -17.72 9.40
CA LYS A 51 -12.67 -16.74 8.32
C LYS A 51 -14.08 -16.14 8.14
N MET A 52 -15.13 -16.92 8.38
CA MET A 52 -16.53 -16.46 8.32
C MET A 52 -16.87 -15.59 9.53
N VAL A 53 -16.53 -16.02 10.74
CA VAL A 53 -16.80 -15.30 12.01
C VAL A 53 -16.05 -13.98 12.07
N PHE A 54 -14.79 -13.96 11.63
CA PHE A 54 -13.97 -12.76 11.58
C PHE A 54 -14.06 -12.03 10.23
N SER A 55 -15.01 -12.39 9.37
CA SER A 55 -15.37 -11.57 8.21
C SER A 55 -16.09 -10.30 8.69
N ARG A 56 -16.04 -9.23 7.87
CA ARG A 56 -16.77 -7.99 8.16
C ARG A 56 -18.26 -8.24 8.47
N ALA A 57 -18.89 -9.09 7.68
CA ALA A 57 -20.29 -9.50 7.91
C ALA A 57 -20.44 -10.30 9.21
N GLY A 58 -19.54 -11.23 9.52
CA GLY A 58 -19.56 -12.00 10.76
C GLY A 58 -19.40 -11.11 12.00
N ILE A 59 -18.48 -10.17 11.97
CA ILE A 59 -18.32 -9.17 13.04
C ILE A 59 -19.58 -8.34 13.20
N PHE A 60 -20.18 -7.86 12.11
CA PHE A 60 -21.42 -7.08 12.17
C PHE A 60 -22.59 -7.88 12.78
N VAL A 61 -22.73 -9.15 12.40
CA VAL A 61 -23.74 -10.04 13.00
C VAL A 61 -23.47 -10.25 14.50
N ILE A 62 -22.22 -10.45 14.91
CA ILE A 62 -21.86 -10.58 16.33
C ILE A 62 -22.20 -9.29 17.08
N LEU A 63 -21.90 -8.13 16.52
CA LEU A 63 -22.22 -6.84 17.13
C LEU A 63 -23.73 -6.67 17.32
N ILE A 64 -24.54 -7.06 16.33
CA ILE A 64 -26.01 -7.05 16.44
C ILE A 64 -26.48 -8.02 17.55
N LEU A 65 -25.92 -9.24 17.60
CA LEU A 65 -26.27 -10.20 18.64
C LEU A 65 -25.91 -9.70 20.04
N VAL A 66 -24.73 -9.09 20.20
CA VAL A 66 -24.32 -8.45 21.46
C VAL A 66 -25.28 -7.32 21.82
N GLN A 67 -25.67 -6.50 20.86
CA GLN A 67 -26.67 -5.44 21.06
C GLN A 67 -28.00 -6.00 21.54
N MET A 68 -28.50 -7.06 20.90
CA MET A 68 -29.74 -7.73 21.33
C MET A 68 -29.62 -8.29 22.75
N LEU A 69 -28.49 -8.92 23.10
CA LEU A 69 -28.24 -9.41 24.45
C LEU A 69 -28.23 -8.27 25.50
N ILE A 70 -27.65 -7.12 25.15
CA ILE A 70 -27.67 -5.93 26.02
C ILE A 70 -29.11 -5.44 26.21
N PHE A 71 -29.89 -5.30 25.13
CA PHE A 71 -31.27 -4.82 25.20
C PHE A 71 -32.23 -5.77 25.93
N LEU A 72 -32.01 -7.07 25.84
CA LEU A 72 -32.80 -8.07 26.55
C LEU A 72 -32.31 -8.30 27.98
N GLY A 73 -31.00 -8.20 28.21
CA GLY A 73 -30.39 -8.46 29.50
C GLY A 73 -30.61 -7.34 30.52
N ILE A 74 -30.56 -6.08 30.08
CA ILE A 74 -30.77 -4.95 30.98
C ILE A 74 -32.14 -4.97 31.66
N PRO A 75 -33.28 -5.13 30.97
CA PRO A 75 -34.60 -5.24 31.62
C PRO A 75 -34.75 -6.49 32.49
N TYR A 76 -34.08 -7.57 32.12
CA TYR A 76 -34.17 -8.83 32.87
C TYR A 76 -33.37 -8.81 34.18
N TYR A 77 -32.09 -8.34 34.13
CA TYR A 77 -31.20 -8.39 35.29
C TYR A 77 -31.17 -7.08 36.10
N LEU A 78 -31.43 -5.93 35.45
CA LEU A 78 -31.32 -4.59 36.02
C LEU A 78 -32.62 -3.79 35.92
N LYS A 79 -33.74 -4.46 36.14
CA LYS A 79 -35.10 -3.92 35.97
C LYS A 79 -35.30 -2.52 36.55
N GLU A 80 -34.85 -2.30 37.79
CA GLU A 80 -35.01 -1.01 38.50
C GLU A 80 -34.18 0.12 37.88
N TYR A 81 -33.04 -0.21 37.25
CA TYR A 81 -32.13 0.76 36.66
C TYR A 81 -32.25 0.85 35.13
N ALA A 82 -33.09 0.04 34.51
CA ALA A 82 -33.17 -0.07 33.05
C ALA A 82 -33.43 1.28 32.37
N THR A 83 -34.40 2.06 32.88
CA THR A 83 -34.74 3.38 32.34
C THR A 83 -33.56 4.34 32.45
N PHE A 84 -32.87 4.36 33.57
CA PHE A 84 -31.69 5.22 33.76
C PHE A 84 -30.55 4.83 32.82
N ILE A 85 -30.26 3.52 32.69
CA ILE A 85 -29.22 3.00 31.80
C ILE A 85 -29.51 3.37 30.34
N TYR A 86 -30.74 3.13 29.87
CA TYR A 86 -31.13 3.51 28.50
C TYR A 86 -31.06 5.02 28.28
N SER A 87 -31.44 5.84 29.25
CA SER A 87 -31.32 7.29 29.13
C SER A 87 -29.87 7.76 28.98
N VAL A 88 -28.95 7.16 29.77
CA VAL A 88 -27.52 7.46 29.65
C VAL A 88 -26.96 6.99 28.29
N MET A 89 -27.36 5.79 27.83
CA MET A 89 -26.94 5.28 26.52
C MET A 89 -27.43 6.18 25.39
N SER A 90 -28.70 6.59 25.40
CA SER A 90 -29.26 7.52 24.40
C SER A 90 -28.58 8.89 24.43
N LEU A 91 -28.26 9.40 25.62
CA LEU A 91 -27.50 10.66 25.72
C LEU A 91 -26.11 10.53 25.12
N MET A 92 -25.38 9.44 25.39
CA MET A 92 -24.08 9.16 24.75
C MET A 92 -24.19 9.06 23.23
N GLU A 93 -25.21 8.37 22.72
CA GLU A 93 -25.47 8.29 21.29
C GLU A 93 -25.67 9.66 20.67
N ILE A 94 -26.53 10.51 21.26
CA ILE A 94 -26.76 11.87 20.76
C ILE A 94 -25.47 12.69 20.76
N ILE A 95 -24.68 12.61 21.83
CA ILE A 95 -23.38 13.32 21.91
C ILE A 95 -22.46 12.87 20.78
N VAL A 96 -22.36 11.56 20.53
CA VAL A 96 -21.52 11.03 19.46
C VAL A 96 -22.04 11.41 18.09
N LEU A 97 -23.35 11.39 17.85
CA LEU A 97 -23.94 11.83 16.58
C LEU A 97 -23.65 13.33 16.32
N VAL A 98 -23.84 14.18 17.33
CA VAL A 98 -23.50 15.60 17.23
C VAL A 98 -22.00 15.78 16.96
N TYR A 99 -21.15 15.00 17.61
CA TYR A 99 -19.72 15.03 17.37
C TYR A 99 -19.38 14.64 15.93
N ILE A 100 -19.95 13.52 15.38
CA ILE A 100 -19.73 13.08 14.00
C ILE A 100 -20.11 14.18 13.01
N ILE A 101 -21.25 14.83 13.21
CA ILE A 101 -21.72 15.91 12.31
C ILE A 101 -20.74 17.07 12.28
N ASN A 102 -20.17 17.44 13.44
CA ASN A 102 -19.28 18.59 13.58
C ASN A 102 -17.81 18.30 13.29
N THR A 103 -17.38 17.02 13.12
CA THR A 103 -15.99 16.71 12.72
C THR A 103 -15.75 17.12 11.27
N GLU A 104 -14.53 17.46 10.94
CA GLU A 104 -14.09 17.62 9.54
C GLU A 104 -14.05 16.28 8.81
N GLY A 105 -14.07 16.30 7.48
CA GLY A 105 -13.95 15.12 6.62
C GLY A 105 -15.11 14.92 5.67
N ASN A 106 -14.95 13.94 4.77
CA ASN A 106 -15.88 13.65 3.68
C ASN A 106 -17.29 13.29 4.19
N PRO A 107 -18.36 13.98 3.74
CA PRO A 107 -19.74 13.76 4.19
C PRO A 107 -20.25 12.33 4.03
N ALA A 108 -19.80 11.59 3.01
CA ALA A 108 -20.20 10.21 2.78
C ALA A 108 -19.73 9.27 3.89
N PHE A 109 -18.53 9.49 4.43
CA PHE A 109 -18.03 8.73 5.59
C PHE A 109 -18.78 9.11 6.87
N LYS A 110 -19.08 10.40 7.08
CA LYS A 110 -19.89 10.84 8.22
C LYS A 110 -21.28 10.18 8.20
N LEU A 111 -21.94 10.20 7.04
CA LEU A 111 -23.26 9.57 6.86
C LEU A 111 -23.19 8.05 7.16
N SER A 112 -22.17 7.37 6.67
CA SER A 112 -21.96 5.94 6.94
C SER A 112 -21.81 5.64 8.44
N TRP A 113 -21.09 6.48 9.18
CA TRP A 113 -20.96 6.36 10.62
C TRP A 113 -22.25 6.69 11.37
N ILE A 114 -22.96 7.74 10.95
CA ILE A 114 -24.28 8.08 11.51
C ILE A 114 -25.24 6.91 11.37
N LEU A 115 -25.34 6.32 10.17
CA LEU A 115 -26.18 5.15 9.93
C LEU A 115 -25.75 3.95 10.78
N CYS A 116 -24.46 3.72 10.96
CA CYS A 116 -23.95 2.64 11.81
C CYS A 116 -24.32 2.85 13.28
N VAL A 117 -24.13 4.05 13.82
CA VAL A 117 -24.46 4.40 15.20
C VAL A 117 -25.98 4.31 15.42
N MET A 118 -26.80 4.82 14.52
CA MET A 118 -28.27 4.74 14.63
C MET A 118 -28.82 3.33 14.51
N ALA A 119 -28.26 2.50 13.63
CA ALA A 119 -28.71 1.11 13.44
C ALA A 119 -28.33 0.19 14.60
N VAL A 120 -27.22 0.46 15.27
CA VAL A 120 -26.69 -0.34 16.40
C VAL A 120 -26.21 0.62 17.52
N PRO A 121 -27.12 1.28 18.23
CA PRO A 121 -26.83 2.47 19.06
C PRO A 121 -25.67 2.26 20.05
N VAL A 122 -25.73 1.27 20.90
CA VAL A 122 -24.73 1.05 21.96
C VAL A 122 -23.41 0.58 21.38
N VAL A 123 -23.48 -0.48 20.59
CA VAL A 123 -22.25 -1.11 20.05
C VAL A 123 -21.64 -0.26 18.96
N GLY A 124 -22.44 0.38 18.11
CA GLY A 124 -21.99 1.32 17.08
C GLY A 124 -21.32 2.53 17.68
N THR A 125 -21.88 3.10 18.73
CA THR A 125 -21.28 4.23 19.48
C THR A 125 -19.93 3.84 20.08
N ILE A 126 -19.83 2.70 20.77
CA ILE A 126 -18.57 2.20 21.34
C ILE A 126 -17.55 1.91 20.23
N PHE A 127 -18.01 1.31 19.14
CA PHE A 127 -17.14 0.99 17.99
C PHE A 127 -16.63 2.25 17.30
N TYR A 128 -17.47 3.27 17.11
CA TYR A 128 -17.06 4.57 16.61
C TYR A 128 -15.99 5.20 17.50
N ILE A 129 -16.23 5.27 18.81
CA ILE A 129 -15.29 5.81 19.78
C ILE A 129 -13.96 5.06 19.72
N TYR A 130 -14.00 3.72 19.70
CA TYR A 130 -12.81 2.87 19.60
C TYR A 130 -12.01 3.16 18.32
N VAL A 131 -12.68 3.23 17.17
CA VAL A 131 -12.01 3.51 15.88
C VAL A 131 -11.46 4.94 15.86
N HIS A 132 -12.16 5.90 16.47
CA HIS A 132 -11.78 7.31 16.45
C HIS A 132 -10.69 7.68 17.47
N LEU A 133 -10.59 6.97 18.59
CA LEU A 133 -9.55 7.23 19.59
C LEU A 133 -8.13 7.08 19.06
N GLN A 134 -7.89 6.14 18.13
CA GLN A 134 -6.66 5.96 17.31
C GLN A 134 -5.34 6.38 17.99
N LEU A 135 -5.12 6.01 19.24
CA LEU A 135 -3.96 6.46 20.02
C LEU A 135 -2.61 6.14 19.38
N GLU A 136 -2.50 4.95 18.76
CA GLU A 136 -1.28 4.57 18.04
C GLU A 136 -1.10 5.39 16.75
N THR A 137 -2.18 5.73 16.07
CA THR A 137 -2.15 6.58 14.88
C THR A 137 -1.63 7.97 15.19
N ARG A 138 -2.07 8.57 16.32
CA ARG A 138 -1.57 9.87 16.78
C ARG A 138 -0.08 9.86 17.08
N PHE A 139 0.44 8.77 17.65
CA PHE A 139 1.89 8.64 17.87
C PHE A 139 2.67 8.64 16.56
N VAL A 140 2.22 7.85 15.57
CA VAL A 140 2.85 7.79 14.23
C VAL A 140 2.72 9.16 13.53
N GLN A 141 1.57 9.80 13.61
CA GLN A 141 1.31 11.13 13.06
C GLN A 141 2.29 12.17 13.63
N ASN A 142 2.40 12.27 14.94
CA ASN A 142 3.31 13.22 15.60
C ASN A 142 4.77 12.93 15.25
N ARG A 143 5.16 11.65 15.17
CA ARG A 143 6.54 11.29 14.79
C ARG A 143 6.83 11.62 13.33
N LEU A 144 5.91 11.35 12.39
CA LEU A 144 6.07 11.73 10.99
C LEU A 144 6.13 13.25 10.81
N ALA A 145 5.30 13.99 11.52
CA ALA A 145 5.37 15.46 11.52
C ALA A 145 6.74 15.97 12.00
N ALA A 146 7.27 15.40 13.07
CA ALA A 146 8.62 15.73 13.54
C ALA A 146 9.70 15.37 12.50
N LEU A 147 9.61 14.20 11.89
CA LEU A 147 10.56 13.76 10.85
C LEU A 147 10.49 14.63 9.58
N ARG A 148 9.31 15.13 9.21
CA ARG A 148 9.18 16.11 8.13
C ARG A 148 9.95 17.40 8.46
N MET A 149 9.80 17.94 9.67
CA MET A 149 10.58 19.10 10.12
C MET A 149 12.09 18.82 10.16
N GLU A 150 12.50 17.63 10.64
CA GLU A 150 13.91 17.21 10.65
C GLU A 150 14.51 17.09 9.25
N THR A 151 13.71 16.71 8.25
CA THR A 151 14.15 16.51 6.85
C THR A 151 13.92 17.72 5.94
N GLU A 152 13.16 18.72 6.37
CA GLU A 152 12.86 19.93 5.60
C GLU A 152 14.13 20.62 5.05
N PRO A 153 15.24 20.80 5.81
CA PRO A 153 16.45 21.42 5.28
C PRO A 153 17.11 20.66 4.13
N TYR A 154 16.74 19.39 3.93
CA TYR A 154 17.27 18.54 2.86
C TYR A 154 16.32 18.45 1.66
N MET A 155 15.15 19.09 1.75
CA MET A 155 14.12 19.14 0.71
C MET A 155 13.79 20.59 0.34
N ASP A 156 14.82 21.42 0.23
CA ASP A 156 14.68 22.83 -0.08
C ASP A 156 14.28 23.07 -1.55
N GLN A 157 13.33 24.01 -1.76
CA GLN A 157 12.84 24.39 -3.08
C GLN A 157 13.80 25.41 -3.72
N ASP A 158 14.31 25.09 -4.89
CA ASP A 158 15.04 26.08 -5.71
C ASP A 158 14.06 27.13 -6.26
N GLN A 159 14.19 28.36 -5.76
CA GLN A 159 13.32 29.48 -6.14
C GLN A 159 13.36 29.78 -7.65
N LYS A 160 14.51 29.58 -8.32
CA LYS A 160 14.62 29.77 -9.76
C LYS A 160 13.67 28.88 -10.57
N ILE A 161 13.42 27.67 -10.08
CA ILE A 161 12.49 26.73 -10.71
C ILE A 161 11.04 27.21 -10.56
N THR A 162 10.69 27.69 -9.38
CA THR A 162 9.36 28.25 -9.09
C THR A 162 9.13 29.51 -9.94
N ASP A 163 10.07 30.44 -9.96
CA ASP A 163 9.98 31.66 -10.75
C ASP A 163 9.82 31.35 -12.25
N ALA A 164 10.60 30.42 -12.78
CA ALA A 164 10.51 30.01 -14.18
C ALA A 164 9.12 29.40 -14.53
N LEU A 165 8.49 28.66 -13.60
CA LEU A 165 7.13 28.14 -13.78
C LEU A 165 6.08 29.26 -13.82
N TRP A 166 6.20 30.28 -12.95
CA TRP A 166 5.29 31.42 -12.90
C TRP A 166 5.46 32.35 -14.11
N GLU A 167 6.70 32.68 -14.47
CA GLU A 167 7.02 33.51 -15.65
C GLU A 167 6.56 32.85 -16.94
N GLY A 168 6.71 31.52 -17.06
CA GLY A 168 6.24 30.73 -18.17
C GLY A 168 4.71 30.56 -18.23
N LYS A 169 3.96 31.12 -17.28
CA LYS A 169 2.49 30.96 -17.12
C LYS A 169 2.05 29.50 -17.21
N SER A 170 2.84 28.61 -16.65
CA SER A 170 2.55 27.18 -16.63
C SER A 170 1.34 26.91 -15.74
N ALA A 171 0.38 26.12 -16.22
CA ALA A 171 -0.71 25.61 -15.39
C ALA A 171 -0.21 24.85 -14.17
N ASN A 172 0.98 24.25 -14.26
CA ASN A 172 1.58 23.48 -13.17
C ASN A 172 2.27 24.36 -12.10
N ALA A 173 2.34 25.69 -12.28
CA ALA A 173 2.94 26.58 -11.26
C ALA A 173 2.17 26.51 -9.94
N GLN A 174 0.82 26.46 -10.01
CA GLN A 174 -0.03 26.34 -8.84
C GLN A 174 0.16 24.99 -8.13
N LEU A 175 0.24 23.89 -8.89
CA LEU A 175 0.51 22.55 -8.35
C LEU A 175 1.89 22.50 -7.68
N SER A 176 2.91 23.06 -8.35
CA SER A 176 4.26 23.17 -7.79
C SER A 176 4.26 23.96 -6.47
N TYR A 177 3.54 25.09 -6.42
CA TYR A 177 3.41 25.89 -5.22
C TYR A 177 2.73 25.11 -4.08
N TYR A 178 1.61 24.46 -4.36
CA TYR A 178 0.88 23.65 -3.38
C TYR A 178 1.77 22.54 -2.82
N LEU A 179 2.40 21.73 -3.68
CA LEU A 179 3.22 20.62 -3.25
C LEU A 179 4.47 21.06 -2.48
N SER A 180 5.12 22.16 -2.90
CA SER A 180 6.35 22.62 -2.26
C SER A 180 6.12 23.42 -0.99
N HIS A 181 5.18 24.39 -1.00
CA HIS A 181 4.99 25.30 0.13
C HIS A 181 4.09 24.73 1.22
N GLN A 182 3.04 23.98 0.85
CA GLN A 182 2.12 23.41 1.85
C GLN A 182 2.61 22.06 2.38
N LEU A 183 3.29 21.27 1.53
CA LEU A 183 3.58 19.89 1.84
C LEU A 183 5.08 19.57 1.89
N GLY A 184 5.95 20.50 1.50
CA GLY A 184 7.39 20.32 1.53
C GLY A 184 7.93 19.34 0.47
N PHE A 185 7.23 19.19 -0.68
CA PHE A 185 7.70 18.38 -1.82
C PHE A 185 8.22 19.27 -2.93
N PRO A 186 9.57 19.44 -3.07
CA PRO A 186 10.15 20.35 -4.04
C PRO A 186 9.93 19.92 -5.48
N THR A 187 9.86 20.90 -6.36
CA THR A 187 9.91 20.73 -7.80
C THR A 187 11.34 20.74 -8.29
N TYR A 188 11.71 19.74 -9.08
CA TYR A 188 13.05 19.58 -9.66
C TYR A 188 13.02 19.72 -11.18
N ARG A 189 14.15 20.11 -11.76
CA ARG A 189 14.31 20.23 -13.21
C ARG A 189 15.37 19.30 -13.79
N ASN A 190 16.48 19.11 -13.10
CA ASN A 190 17.60 18.30 -13.56
C ASN A 190 17.37 16.81 -13.28
N THR A 191 16.28 16.28 -13.81
CA THR A 191 15.90 14.89 -13.60
C THR A 191 15.38 14.29 -14.89
N GLU A 192 16.01 13.22 -15.32
CA GLU A 192 15.54 12.38 -16.42
C GLU A 192 14.52 11.38 -15.87
N ALA A 193 13.43 11.16 -16.61
CA ALA A 193 12.39 10.20 -16.27
C ALA A 193 12.22 9.19 -17.41
N GLU A 194 12.28 7.89 -17.06
CA GLU A 194 12.03 6.78 -17.99
C GLU A 194 10.79 6.00 -17.51
N TYR A 195 9.82 5.82 -18.42
CA TYR A 195 8.58 5.11 -18.12
C TYR A 195 8.66 3.65 -18.53
N PHE A 196 8.26 2.74 -17.64
CA PHE A 196 8.13 1.32 -17.91
C PHE A 196 6.66 0.92 -18.01
N PRO A 197 6.20 0.48 -19.19
CA PRO A 197 4.80 0.10 -19.40
C PRO A 197 4.40 -1.23 -18.76
N VAL A 198 5.38 -2.05 -18.35
CA VAL A 198 5.19 -3.38 -17.75
C VAL A 198 6.25 -3.68 -16.70
N GLY A 199 5.93 -4.58 -15.78
CA GLY A 199 6.82 -4.95 -14.66
C GLY A 199 8.11 -5.63 -15.08
N GLU A 200 8.09 -6.42 -16.16
CA GLU A 200 9.26 -7.10 -16.72
C GLU A 200 10.34 -6.11 -17.16
N ALA A 201 9.93 -5.03 -17.84
CA ALA A 201 10.85 -3.99 -18.28
C ALA A 201 11.49 -3.26 -17.09
N LYS A 202 10.67 -2.91 -16.07
CA LYS A 202 11.17 -2.33 -14.81
C LYS A 202 12.15 -3.27 -14.11
N PHE A 203 11.84 -4.56 -14.01
CA PHE A 203 12.67 -5.56 -13.35
C PHE A 203 14.02 -5.70 -14.03
N ALA A 204 14.05 -5.83 -15.37
CA ALA A 204 15.28 -5.91 -16.14
C ALA A 204 16.18 -4.67 -15.99
N SER A 205 15.57 -3.47 -15.92
CA SER A 205 16.28 -2.22 -15.65
C SER A 205 16.82 -2.18 -14.22
N MET A 206 15.98 -2.53 -13.23
CA MET A 206 16.32 -2.45 -11.82
C MET A 206 17.50 -3.36 -11.44
N ILE A 207 17.58 -4.58 -12.00
CA ILE A 207 18.73 -5.48 -11.81
C ILE A 207 20.03 -4.78 -12.22
N LYS A 208 20.04 -4.15 -13.42
CA LYS A 208 21.23 -3.49 -13.94
C LYS A 208 21.70 -2.32 -13.06
N GLU A 209 20.75 -1.57 -12.49
CA GLU A 209 21.09 -0.44 -11.64
C GLU A 209 21.51 -0.89 -10.22
N LEU A 210 20.90 -1.92 -9.66
CA LEU A 210 21.32 -2.49 -8.38
C LEU A 210 22.75 -3.02 -8.43
N GLU A 211 23.19 -3.60 -9.57
CA GLU A 211 24.56 -4.06 -9.76
C GLU A 211 25.59 -2.93 -9.72
N LYS A 212 25.20 -1.69 -10.06
CA LYS A 212 26.07 -0.52 -10.08
C LYS A 212 26.18 0.18 -8.73
N ALA A 213 25.36 -0.20 -7.73
CA ALA A 213 25.34 0.45 -6.43
C ALA A 213 26.73 0.43 -5.75
N GLU A 214 27.15 1.58 -5.23
CA GLU A 214 28.45 1.78 -4.58
C GLU A 214 28.35 2.24 -3.13
N LYS A 215 27.27 2.99 -2.76
CA LYS A 215 27.10 3.62 -1.45
C LYS A 215 25.96 3.04 -0.65
N PHE A 216 24.74 3.11 -1.20
CA PHE A 216 23.56 2.60 -0.51
C PHE A 216 22.44 2.18 -1.46
N ILE A 217 21.62 1.22 -0.98
CA ILE A 217 20.38 0.77 -1.62
C ILE A 217 19.27 0.83 -0.58
N PHE A 218 18.22 1.63 -0.86
CA PHE A 218 17.03 1.73 -0.03
C PHE A 218 15.82 1.21 -0.78
N MET A 219 15.08 0.29 -0.19
CA MET A 219 13.93 -0.35 -0.82
C MET A 219 12.75 -0.42 0.13
N GLU A 220 11.57 0.04 -0.33
CA GLU A 220 10.30 0.04 0.40
C GLU A 220 9.21 -0.55 -0.50
N TYR A 221 8.58 -1.65 -0.07
CA TYR A 221 7.61 -2.38 -0.88
C TYR A 221 6.44 -2.90 -0.06
N PHE A 222 5.24 -2.91 -0.67
CA PHE A 222 4.04 -3.40 -0.01
C PHE A 222 3.94 -4.93 -0.03
N ILE A 223 4.16 -5.56 -1.20
CA ILE A 223 4.14 -7.03 -1.37
C ILE A 223 5.55 -7.51 -1.71
N VAL A 224 5.99 -8.56 -0.99
CA VAL A 224 7.22 -9.29 -1.26
C VAL A 224 6.94 -10.78 -1.11
N GLU A 225 7.18 -11.55 -2.15
CA GLU A 225 7.00 -13.00 -2.18
C GLU A 225 8.29 -13.68 -2.68
N GLU A 226 8.73 -14.75 -2.02
CA GLU A 226 9.87 -15.54 -2.49
C GLU A 226 9.52 -16.18 -3.85
N GLY A 227 10.31 -15.88 -4.86
CA GLY A 227 10.15 -16.31 -6.26
C GLY A 227 11.32 -15.85 -7.11
N ILE A 228 11.18 -15.89 -8.42
CA ILE A 228 12.25 -15.51 -9.37
C ILE A 228 12.64 -14.05 -9.16
N MET A 229 11.67 -13.14 -9.16
CA MET A 229 11.91 -11.71 -9.04
C MET A 229 12.65 -11.36 -7.74
N TRP A 230 12.05 -11.72 -6.60
CA TRP A 230 12.62 -11.35 -5.31
C TRP A 230 13.95 -12.05 -5.04
N ASN A 231 14.07 -13.34 -5.34
CA ASN A 231 15.31 -14.07 -5.07
C ASN A 231 16.48 -13.55 -5.91
N THR A 232 16.25 -13.17 -7.17
CA THR A 232 17.28 -12.54 -8.01
C THR A 232 17.76 -11.21 -7.40
N ILE A 233 16.82 -10.35 -6.98
CA ILE A 233 17.15 -9.09 -6.31
C ILE A 233 17.90 -9.36 -5.00
N LEU A 234 17.43 -10.30 -4.19
CA LEU A 234 18.03 -10.63 -2.91
C LEU A 234 19.49 -11.10 -3.03
N GLU A 235 19.83 -11.89 -4.06
CA GLU A 235 21.21 -12.29 -4.28
C GLU A 235 22.12 -11.09 -4.62
N ILE A 236 21.62 -10.11 -5.37
CA ILE A 236 22.35 -8.86 -5.62
C ILE A 236 22.53 -8.09 -4.31
N LEU A 237 21.47 -7.92 -3.53
CA LEU A 237 21.53 -7.20 -2.26
C LEU A 237 22.51 -7.83 -1.27
N LYS A 238 22.56 -9.16 -1.19
CA LYS A 238 23.54 -9.89 -0.35
C LYS A 238 24.98 -9.61 -0.76
N ARG A 239 25.25 -9.65 -2.06
CA ARG A 239 26.57 -9.37 -2.60
C ARG A 239 26.96 -7.93 -2.33
N LYS A 240 26.08 -6.96 -2.62
CA LYS A 240 26.32 -5.53 -2.37
C LYS A 240 26.52 -5.24 -0.88
N ALA A 241 25.77 -5.85 0.00
CA ALA A 241 26.01 -5.73 1.45
C ALA A 241 27.37 -6.29 1.86
N ALA A 242 27.82 -7.42 1.29
CA ALA A 242 29.15 -7.98 1.53
C ALA A 242 30.28 -7.10 0.96
N GLU A 243 30.02 -6.33 -0.11
CA GLU A 243 30.93 -5.31 -0.67
C GLU A 243 30.98 -4.02 0.17
N GLY A 244 30.16 -3.89 1.22
CA GLY A 244 30.12 -2.73 2.12
C GLY A 244 29.08 -1.67 1.75
N VAL A 245 28.22 -1.92 0.74
CA VAL A 245 27.07 -1.06 0.39
C VAL A 245 26.05 -1.11 1.51
N GLU A 246 25.57 0.04 1.97
CA GLU A 246 24.50 0.11 2.98
C GLU A 246 23.16 -0.31 2.37
N VAL A 247 22.62 -1.47 2.76
CA VAL A 247 21.33 -1.96 2.26
C VAL A 247 20.25 -1.83 3.34
N ARG A 248 19.21 -1.05 3.06
CA ARG A 248 17.99 -0.96 3.88
C ARG A 248 16.80 -1.47 3.10
N PHE A 249 16.07 -2.40 3.68
CA PHE A 249 14.89 -3.00 3.08
C PHE A 249 13.70 -2.93 4.04
N MET A 250 12.60 -2.33 3.58
CA MET A 250 11.36 -2.25 4.34
C MET A 250 10.19 -2.85 3.54
N TYR A 251 9.33 -3.59 4.23
CA TYR A 251 8.12 -4.13 3.64
C TYR A 251 6.95 -4.09 4.61
N ASP A 252 5.71 -4.06 4.08
CA ASP A 252 4.50 -3.98 4.90
C ASP A 252 4.23 -5.30 5.63
N GLY A 253 3.74 -5.20 6.87
CA GLY A 253 3.41 -6.33 7.73
C GLY A 253 2.34 -7.29 7.18
N MET A 254 1.60 -6.92 6.12
CA MET A 254 0.70 -7.84 5.42
C MET A 254 1.43 -9.05 4.83
N CYS A 255 2.67 -8.89 4.41
CA CYS A 255 3.49 -10.01 3.90
C CYS A 255 3.69 -11.12 4.93
N ALA A 256 3.74 -10.77 6.22
CA ALA A 256 3.89 -11.76 7.30
C ALA A 256 2.65 -12.64 7.52
N PHE A 257 1.54 -12.36 6.86
CA PHE A 257 0.31 -13.16 6.98
C PHE A 257 0.36 -14.45 6.18
N ASP A 258 0.84 -14.38 4.93
CA ASP A 258 0.81 -15.53 4.00
C ASP A 258 2.08 -15.68 3.15
N LEU A 259 2.96 -14.66 3.04
CA LEU A 259 4.05 -14.63 2.06
C LEU A 259 5.43 -14.83 2.65
N LEU A 260 5.73 -14.19 3.79
CA LEU A 260 7.05 -14.23 4.44
C LEU A 260 6.93 -14.60 5.92
N PRO A 261 7.88 -15.36 6.48
CA PRO A 261 7.86 -15.68 7.91
C PRO A 261 8.11 -14.43 8.76
N TYR A 262 7.50 -14.36 9.94
CA TYR A 262 7.65 -13.22 10.86
C TYR A 262 9.12 -12.94 11.26
N SER A 263 9.96 -13.96 11.16
CA SER A 263 11.41 -13.87 11.42
C SER A 263 12.23 -13.40 10.22
N TYR A 264 11.59 -13.07 9.09
CA TYR A 264 12.29 -12.72 7.85
C TYR A 264 13.28 -11.56 7.98
N PRO A 265 13.00 -10.48 8.72
CA PRO A 265 13.99 -9.43 8.96
C PRO A 265 15.27 -9.95 9.61
N LYS A 266 15.15 -10.86 10.59
CA LYS A 266 16.32 -11.48 11.22
C LYS A 266 17.11 -12.39 10.26
N LYS A 267 16.43 -13.01 9.29
CA LYS A 267 17.08 -13.78 8.21
C LYS A 267 17.94 -12.85 7.34
N LEU A 268 17.42 -11.70 6.93
CA LEU A 268 18.14 -10.75 6.09
C LEU A 268 19.31 -10.07 6.81
N GLN A 269 19.15 -9.77 8.09
CA GLN A 269 20.23 -9.20 8.91
C GLN A 269 21.50 -10.06 8.94
N LYS A 270 21.38 -11.40 8.83
CA LYS A 270 22.54 -12.31 8.75
C LYS A 270 23.37 -12.10 7.48
N TYR A 271 22.80 -11.47 6.46
CA TYR A 271 23.47 -11.13 5.20
C TYR A 271 23.96 -9.67 5.16
N GLY A 272 23.92 -8.95 6.30
CA GLY A 272 24.29 -7.54 6.35
C GLY A 272 23.20 -6.59 5.84
N ILE A 273 22.01 -7.09 5.52
CA ILE A 273 20.89 -6.28 5.05
C ILE A 273 20.05 -5.80 6.25
N ASN A 274 19.98 -4.49 6.47
CA ASN A 274 19.10 -3.89 7.45
C ASN A 274 17.66 -4.01 6.98
N CYS A 275 16.86 -4.82 7.68
CA CYS A 275 15.48 -5.10 7.27
C CYS A 275 14.49 -4.74 8.35
N LYS A 276 13.41 -4.05 7.97
CA LYS A 276 12.27 -3.71 8.84
C LYS A 276 10.96 -4.18 8.24
N MET A 277 10.02 -4.53 9.12
CA MET A 277 8.62 -4.74 8.79
C MET A 277 7.83 -3.55 9.30
N SER A 278 7.28 -2.74 8.39
CA SER A 278 6.38 -1.63 8.73
C SER A 278 4.99 -2.14 9.11
N ASN A 279 4.22 -1.36 9.85
CA ASN A 279 2.81 -1.61 10.18
C ASN A 279 2.50 -3.05 10.60
N LYS A 280 3.28 -3.57 11.57
CA LYS A 280 3.11 -4.94 12.08
C LYS A 280 1.67 -5.18 12.52
N ILE A 281 1.07 -6.28 12.03
CA ILE A 281 -0.29 -6.65 12.40
C ILE A 281 -0.29 -7.17 13.84
N ARG A 282 -1.01 -6.47 14.71
CA ARG A 282 -1.28 -6.88 16.09
C ARG A 282 -2.77 -7.16 16.22
N PRO A 283 -3.21 -8.43 16.31
CA PRO A 283 -4.63 -8.75 16.42
C PRO A 283 -5.27 -8.02 17.61
N PHE A 284 -6.42 -7.37 17.39
CA PHE A 284 -7.29 -6.75 18.39
C PHE A 284 -6.78 -5.49 19.11
N VAL A 285 -5.59 -4.96 18.83
CA VAL A 285 -5.02 -3.87 19.64
C VAL A 285 -4.95 -2.55 18.90
N SER A 286 -5.05 -2.52 17.54
CA SER A 286 -4.74 -1.30 16.80
C SER A 286 -5.62 -1.06 15.58
N THR A 287 -6.11 0.17 15.45
CA THR A 287 -6.79 0.69 14.25
C THR A 287 -5.80 1.06 13.14
N ILE A 288 -4.52 1.18 13.45
CA ILE A 288 -3.42 1.46 12.51
C ILE A 288 -3.31 0.38 11.41
N GLN A 289 -3.89 -0.81 11.63
CA GLN A 289 -3.94 -1.89 10.65
C GLN A 289 -4.64 -1.52 9.34
N ASN A 290 -5.47 -0.47 9.32
CA ASN A 290 -6.11 0.03 8.11
C ASN A 290 -5.17 0.90 7.27
N ASN A 291 -4.17 1.52 7.92
CA ASN A 291 -3.18 2.38 7.29
C ASN A 291 -1.99 1.51 6.88
N ARG A 292 -1.91 1.14 5.59
CA ARG A 292 -0.87 0.31 5.04
C ARG A 292 0.14 1.14 4.28
N ASP A 293 1.40 0.76 4.39
CA ASP A 293 2.45 1.31 3.56
C ASP A 293 2.40 0.69 2.17
N HIS A 294 1.77 1.42 1.23
CA HIS A 294 1.56 0.92 -0.12
C HIS A 294 2.59 1.45 -1.12
N ARG A 295 3.67 2.07 -0.65
CA ARG A 295 4.75 2.60 -1.48
C ARG A 295 5.57 1.49 -2.12
N LYS A 296 6.12 1.75 -3.30
CA LYS A 296 7.09 0.91 -3.99
C LYS A 296 8.20 1.82 -4.45
N ILE A 297 9.22 1.95 -3.61
CA ILE A 297 10.37 2.82 -3.80
C ILE A 297 11.64 1.98 -3.81
N CYS A 298 12.54 2.26 -4.76
CA CYS A 298 13.91 1.77 -4.71
C CYS A 298 14.83 2.95 -5.04
N VAL A 299 15.72 3.29 -4.12
CA VAL A 299 16.73 4.34 -4.29
C VAL A 299 18.10 3.71 -4.29
N ILE A 300 18.95 4.10 -5.24
CA ILE A 300 20.32 3.63 -5.38
C ILE A 300 21.23 4.85 -5.40
N ASP A 301 22.13 4.93 -4.43
CA ASP A 301 23.15 5.96 -4.26
C ASP A 301 22.62 7.42 -4.28
N GLY A 302 21.30 7.62 -4.08
CA GLY A 302 20.64 8.91 -4.15
C GLY A 302 20.56 9.53 -5.54
N GLN A 303 20.94 8.79 -6.58
CA GLN A 303 20.99 9.27 -7.98
C GLN A 303 20.00 8.56 -8.89
N VAL A 304 19.64 7.33 -8.56
CA VAL A 304 18.67 6.51 -9.29
C VAL A 304 17.53 6.17 -8.37
N GLY A 305 16.31 6.43 -8.81
CA GLY A 305 15.10 6.15 -8.05
C GLY A 305 14.02 5.48 -8.88
N TYR A 306 13.45 4.37 -8.40
CA TYR A 306 12.28 3.73 -9.00
C TYR A 306 11.06 3.96 -8.14
N VAL A 307 9.94 4.31 -8.77
CA VAL A 307 8.62 4.44 -8.15
C VAL A 307 7.54 3.90 -9.09
N GLY A 308 6.46 3.36 -8.55
CA GLY A 308 5.33 2.87 -9.35
C GLY A 308 4.48 1.83 -8.64
N GLY A 309 3.72 1.05 -9.41
CA GLY A 309 2.80 0.03 -8.88
C GLY A 309 3.42 -1.35 -8.68
N VAL A 310 4.51 -1.66 -9.37
CA VAL A 310 5.16 -2.98 -9.42
C VAL A 310 5.76 -3.38 -8.07
N ASN A 311 5.20 -4.39 -7.41
CA ASN A 311 5.75 -5.00 -6.19
C ASN A 311 6.86 -6.03 -6.51
N LEU A 312 7.34 -6.76 -5.49
CA LEU A 312 8.41 -7.77 -5.60
C LEU A 312 7.82 -9.18 -5.50
N ALA A 313 7.06 -9.57 -6.51
CA ALA A 313 6.49 -10.91 -6.64
C ALA A 313 6.34 -11.28 -8.12
N ASP A 314 6.36 -12.58 -8.40
CA ASP A 314 6.45 -13.13 -9.75
C ASP A 314 5.22 -12.83 -10.64
N GLU A 315 4.05 -12.57 -10.06
CA GLU A 315 2.89 -12.11 -10.83
C GLU A 315 3.11 -10.75 -11.50
N TYR A 316 3.92 -9.85 -10.90
CA TYR A 316 4.19 -8.52 -11.47
C TYR A 316 5.13 -8.55 -12.68
N ILE A 317 5.84 -9.66 -12.88
CA ILE A 317 6.71 -9.90 -14.05
C ILE A 317 6.20 -11.04 -14.92
N ASN A 318 4.95 -11.45 -14.73
CA ASN A 318 4.25 -12.51 -15.48
C ASN A 318 4.96 -13.88 -15.50
N GLU A 319 5.84 -14.17 -14.54
CA GLU A 319 6.43 -15.50 -14.30
C GLU A 319 5.46 -16.42 -13.53
N LYS A 320 4.41 -15.85 -12.96
CA LYS A 320 3.33 -16.57 -12.27
C LYS A 320 1.99 -15.97 -12.69
N GLU A 321 1.21 -16.72 -13.45
CA GLU A 321 -0.14 -16.31 -13.81
C GLU A 321 -1.07 -16.45 -12.60
N ARG A 322 -1.69 -15.35 -12.19
CA ARG A 322 -2.63 -15.30 -11.06
C ARG A 322 -4.01 -14.82 -11.47
N PHE A 323 -4.09 -13.77 -12.29
CA PHE A 323 -5.31 -13.14 -12.79
C PHE A 323 -5.21 -12.80 -14.28
N GLY A 324 -4.59 -13.68 -15.08
CA GLY A 324 -4.19 -13.40 -16.44
C GLY A 324 -2.89 -12.58 -16.49
N HIS A 325 -2.61 -11.97 -17.66
CA HIS A 325 -1.43 -11.12 -17.83
C HIS A 325 -1.53 -9.89 -16.93
N TRP A 326 -0.55 -9.73 -16.03
CA TRP A 326 -0.49 -8.62 -15.09
C TRP A 326 0.18 -7.41 -15.75
N LYS A 327 -0.57 -6.31 -15.88
CA LYS A 327 -0.04 -5.04 -16.38
C LYS A 327 0.08 -4.05 -15.21
N ASP A 328 1.30 -3.67 -14.90
CA ASP A 328 1.60 -2.64 -13.93
C ASP A 328 2.74 -1.76 -14.47
N THR A 329 2.91 -0.57 -13.93
CA THR A 329 3.82 0.43 -14.48
C THR A 329 4.79 0.94 -13.43
N ALA A 330 5.91 1.49 -13.89
CA ALA A 330 6.88 2.16 -13.04
C ALA A 330 7.56 3.31 -13.78
N VAL A 331 8.20 4.18 -13.01
CA VAL A 331 9.06 5.26 -13.50
C VAL A 331 10.42 5.14 -12.84
N LEU A 332 11.45 5.30 -13.62
CA LEU A 332 12.83 5.51 -13.17
C LEU A 332 13.14 7.00 -13.25
N LEU A 333 13.69 7.53 -12.18
CA LEU A 333 14.23 8.90 -12.12
C LEU A 333 15.75 8.85 -11.99
N ARG A 334 16.45 9.73 -12.72
CA ARG A 334 17.88 9.94 -12.61
C ARG A 334 18.15 11.43 -12.41
N GLY A 335 18.76 11.80 -11.30
CA GLY A 335 19.11 13.18 -10.99
C GLY A 335 18.48 13.74 -9.73
N ASP A 336 18.33 15.07 -9.67
CA ASP A 336 18.05 15.81 -8.44
C ASP A 336 16.77 15.38 -7.70
N ALA A 337 15.72 14.97 -8.41
CA ALA A 337 14.45 14.57 -7.80
C ALA A 337 14.53 13.25 -6.98
N VAL A 338 15.58 12.45 -7.15
CA VAL A 338 15.80 11.23 -6.35
C VAL A 338 16.02 11.59 -4.87
N GLN A 339 16.45 12.83 -4.59
CA GLN A 339 16.58 13.37 -3.24
C GLN A 339 15.26 13.27 -2.46
N SER A 340 14.12 13.66 -3.05
CA SER A 340 12.80 13.52 -2.40
C SER A 340 12.46 12.07 -2.11
N LEU A 341 12.70 11.15 -3.05
CA LEU A 341 12.45 9.72 -2.81
C LEU A 341 13.31 9.17 -1.66
N THR A 342 14.58 9.65 -1.58
CA THR A 342 15.49 9.28 -0.49
C THR A 342 14.95 9.73 0.86
N MET A 343 14.50 11.00 0.96
CA MET A 343 13.95 11.54 2.21
C MET A 343 12.61 10.90 2.58
N ILE A 344 11.73 10.67 1.62
CA ILE A 344 10.44 9.96 1.83
C ILE A 344 10.69 8.56 2.41
N PHE A 345 11.66 7.81 1.86
CA PHE A 345 12.04 6.51 2.42
C PHE A 345 12.57 6.65 3.85
N LEU A 346 13.49 7.58 4.10
CA LEU A 346 14.13 7.76 5.40
C LEU A 346 13.11 8.20 6.48
N GLN A 347 12.16 9.07 6.15
CA GLN A 347 11.07 9.42 7.06
C GLN A 347 10.29 8.19 7.51
N MET A 348 9.92 7.30 6.59
CA MET A 348 9.21 6.05 6.94
C MET A 348 10.13 5.06 7.68
N TRP A 349 11.40 5.01 7.32
CA TRP A 349 12.38 4.17 8.00
C TRP A 349 12.56 4.58 9.47
N ASP A 350 12.51 5.86 9.78
CA ASP A 350 12.84 6.42 11.11
C ASP A 350 11.61 6.61 12.02
N VAL A 351 10.40 6.26 11.57
CA VAL A 351 9.17 6.37 12.38
C VAL A 351 9.30 5.67 13.73
N ASP A 352 9.92 4.50 13.77
CA ASP A 352 10.12 3.68 14.97
C ASP A 352 11.52 3.79 15.59
N MET A 353 12.37 4.66 15.04
CA MET A 353 13.74 4.88 15.53
C MET A 353 13.81 5.94 16.60
N ARG A 354 14.71 5.74 17.56
CA ARG A 354 15.10 6.75 18.53
C ARG A 354 16.46 7.30 18.15
N GLY A 355 16.55 8.59 17.88
CA GLY A 355 17.79 9.26 17.51
C GLY A 355 17.65 10.08 16.24
N VAL A 356 18.71 10.81 15.90
CA VAL A 356 18.77 11.65 14.71
C VAL A 356 19.58 10.92 13.65
N GLU A 357 18.95 10.64 12.51
CA GLU A 357 19.66 10.10 11.34
C GLU A 357 20.51 11.22 10.72
N PRO A 358 21.75 10.97 10.32
CA PRO A 358 22.57 11.95 9.63
C PRO A 358 22.14 12.05 8.15
N TYR A 359 20.96 12.64 7.89
CA TYR A 359 20.38 12.74 6.54
C TYR A 359 21.33 13.34 5.51
N GLY A 360 22.21 14.26 5.92
CA GLY A 360 23.20 14.89 5.06
C GLY A 360 24.14 13.93 4.35
N LYS A 361 24.37 12.73 4.90
CA LYS A 361 25.24 11.71 4.28
C LYS A 361 24.62 11.09 3.00
N TYR A 362 23.32 11.21 2.84
CA TYR A 362 22.58 10.66 1.70
C TYR A 362 22.29 11.71 0.62
N LEU A 363 22.76 12.96 0.84
CA LEU A 363 22.65 14.00 -0.14
C LEU A 363 23.56 13.73 -1.33
N THR A 364 23.02 13.94 -2.51
CA THR A 364 23.81 13.99 -3.74
C THR A 364 24.09 15.43 -4.13
N LYS A 365 25.21 15.67 -4.81
CA LYS A 365 25.50 17.00 -5.33
C LYS A 365 24.46 17.34 -6.40
N LYS A 366 23.69 18.42 -6.17
CA LYS A 366 22.77 18.95 -7.19
C LYS A 366 23.58 19.45 -8.40
N ALA A 367 22.98 19.42 -9.59
CA ALA A 367 23.57 19.96 -10.76
C ALA A 367 23.72 21.49 -10.64
N ASP A 368 24.89 22.01 -10.99
CA ASP A 368 25.19 23.45 -10.83
C ASP A 368 24.42 24.34 -11.85
N THR A 369 23.88 23.75 -12.92
CA THR A 369 23.14 24.45 -13.98
C THR A 369 21.82 23.72 -14.28
N LEU A 370 20.74 24.48 -14.52
CA LEU A 370 19.46 23.93 -14.93
C LEU A 370 19.53 23.43 -16.38
N ASN A 371 19.12 22.17 -16.59
CA ASN A 371 19.01 21.62 -17.94
C ASN A 371 17.63 21.98 -18.52
N GLU A 372 17.63 22.93 -19.47
CA GLU A 372 16.41 23.44 -20.10
C GLU A 372 15.68 22.42 -20.98
N LYS A 373 16.35 21.33 -21.37
CA LYS A 373 15.76 20.25 -22.20
C LYS A 373 14.93 19.26 -21.38
N LEU A 374 15.14 19.20 -20.06
CA LEU A 374 14.37 18.35 -19.16
C LEU A 374 13.15 19.09 -18.64
N GLY A 375 12.06 18.34 -18.44
CA GLY A 375 10.84 18.83 -17.82
C GLY A 375 10.95 19.03 -16.31
N TYR A 376 9.83 19.19 -15.65
CA TYR A 376 9.75 19.31 -14.20
C TYR A 376 9.29 17.98 -13.58
N VAL A 377 9.86 17.63 -12.43
CA VAL A 377 9.55 16.41 -11.69
C VAL A 377 9.29 16.77 -10.23
N ILE A 378 8.19 16.29 -9.68
CA ILE A 378 7.80 16.49 -8.28
C ILE A 378 7.48 15.13 -7.67
N PRO A 379 8.42 14.43 -7.03
CA PRO A 379 8.10 13.27 -6.23
C PRO A 379 7.39 13.70 -4.96
N TYR A 380 6.21 13.14 -4.70
CA TYR A 380 5.44 13.40 -3.49
C TYR A 380 4.98 12.08 -2.86
N ALA A 381 4.61 12.13 -1.61
CA ALA A 381 4.02 11.01 -0.89
C ALA A 381 2.66 11.43 -0.32
N ASP A 382 1.70 10.52 -0.45
CA ASP A 382 0.40 10.63 0.23
C ASP A 382 0.43 9.89 1.55
N SER A 383 -0.28 10.37 2.55
CA SER A 383 -0.26 9.79 3.89
C SER A 383 -1.59 10.03 4.60
N PRO A 384 -2.16 9.02 5.28
CA PRO A 384 -3.36 9.21 6.09
C PRO A 384 -3.10 9.96 7.40
N PHE A 385 -1.88 10.46 7.61
CA PHE A 385 -1.43 11.03 8.89
C PHE A 385 -1.27 12.56 8.87
N ASP A 386 -1.52 13.24 7.75
CA ASP A 386 -1.32 14.69 7.62
C ASP A 386 -2.59 15.48 7.31
N HIS A 387 -3.73 14.82 7.24
CA HIS A 387 -5.05 15.40 6.91
C HIS A 387 -5.14 16.04 5.51
N GLU A 388 -4.19 15.72 4.63
CA GLU A 388 -4.17 16.19 3.25
C GLU A 388 -4.35 15.01 2.29
N ASN A 389 -5.26 15.15 1.34
CA ASN A 389 -5.50 14.15 0.29
C ASN A 389 -4.65 14.49 -0.95
N VAL A 390 -3.33 14.45 -0.79
CA VAL A 390 -2.37 14.94 -1.80
C VAL A 390 -2.60 14.30 -3.17
N GLY A 391 -2.79 12.97 -3.20
CA GLY A 391 -3.03 12.24 -4.44
C GLY A 391 -4.30 12.68 -5.14
N GLU A 392 -5.38 12.92 -4.40
CA GLU A 392 -6.66 13.38 -4.92
C GLU A 392 -6.55 14.79 -5.49
N GLU A 393 -5.90 15.72 -4.78
CA GLU A 393 -5.68 17.08 -5.25
C GLU A 393 -4.85 17.13 -6.53
N VAL A 394 -3.84 16.27 -6.66
CA VAL A 394 -3.07 16.15 -7.90
C VAL A 394 -3.96 15.64 -9.05
N TYR A 395 -4.85 14.68 -8.81
CA TYR A 395 -5.81 14.22 -9.82
C TYR A 395 -6.81 15.32 -10.21
N PHE A 396 -7.32 16.09 -9.25
CA PHE A 396 -8.18 17.24 -9.55
C PHE A 396 -7.43 18.28 -10.38
N HIS A 397 -6.18 18.54 -10.07
CA HIS A 397 -5.38 19.46 -10.88
C HIS A 397 -5.27 18.99 -12.33
N ILE A 398 -4.93 17.71 -12.56
CA ILE A 398 -4.82 17.12 -13.89
C ILE A 398 -6.15 17.22 -14.64
N LEU A 399 -7.26 16.80 -14.03
CA LEU A 399 -8.59 16.83 -14.62
C LEU A 399 -9.06 18.25 -14.98
N ASN A 400 -8.81 19.22 -14.09
CA ASN A 400 -9.22 20.61 -14.28
C ASN A 400 -8.39 21.35 -15.34
N HIS A 401 -7.16 20.91 -15.63
CA HIS A 401 -6.27 21.53 -16.62
C HIS A 401 -6.16 20.73 -17.91
N ALA A 402 -6.82 19.59 -18.01
CA ALA A 402 -6.88 18.82 -19.25
C ALA A 402 -7.53 19.63 -20.37
N LYS A 403 -6.97 19.56 -21.59
CA LYS A 403 -7.44 20.32 -22.76
C LYS A 403 -7.96 19.44 -23.89
N LYS A 404 -7.54 18.20 -23.95
CA LYS A 404 -7.88 17.27 -25.05
C LYS A 404 -8.45 15.97 -24.51
N TYR A 405 -7.70 15.27 -23.68
CA TYR A 405 -8.08 13.96 -23.16
C TYR A 405 -7.53 13.70 -21.74
N VAL A 406 -8.21 12.79 -21.05
CA VAL A 406 -7.74 12.16 -19.80
C VAL A 406 -8.03 10.67 -19.92
N HIS A 407 -6.97 9.86 -19.92
CA HIS A 407 -7.08 8.41 -19.96
C HIS A 407 -6.61 7.84 -18.63
N ILE A 408 -7.48 7.09 -17.95
CA ILE A 408 -7.24 6.53 -16.63
C ILE A 408 -7.26 5.01 -16.72
N MET A 409 -6.20 4.37 -16.26
CA MET A 409 -6.16 2.92 -16.10
C MET A 409 -6.09 2.59 -14.61
N THR A 410 -7.10 1.91 -14.09
CA THR A 410 -7.19 1.59 -12.66
C THR A 410 -7.89 0.24 -12.41
N PRO A 411 -7.39 -0.58 -11.46
CA PRO A 411 -8.09 -1.79 -11.05
C PRO A 411 -9.23 -1.51 -10.06
N TYR A 412 -9.26 -0.32 -9.44
CA TYR A 412 -10.18 0.02 -8.35
C TYR A 412 -10.82 1.40 -8.59
N LEU A 413 -11.96 1.40 -9.23
CA LEU A 413 -12.74 2.61 -9.43
C LEU A 413 -13.70 2.79 -8.24
N ILE A 414 -13.20 3.42 -7.18
CA ILE A 414 -13.97 3.73 -5.97
C ILE A 414 -13.89 5.24 -5.81
N LEU A 415 -14.93 5.93 -6.31
CA LEU A 415 -14.97 7.38 -6.40
C LEU A 415 -15.74 7.96 -5.21
N ASP A 416 -15.32 9.12 -4.77
CA ASP A 416 -16.19 9.99 -4.01
C ASP A 416 -17.03 10.90 -4.94
N ASN A 417 -17.87 11.74 -4.35
CA ASN A 417 -18.78 12.60 -5.13
C ASN A 417 -18.01 13.68 -5.91
N GLU A 418 -16.94 14.20 -5.34
CA GLU A 418 -16.12 15.26 -5.90
C GLU A 418 -15.39 14.77 -7.15
N MET A 419 -14.76 13.60 -7.09
CA MET A 419 -14.08 12.98 -8.23
C MET A 419 -15.06 12.59 -9.33
N LEU A 420 -16.20 11.97 -8.96
CA LEU A 420 -17.26 11.60 -9.92
C LEU A 420 -17.76 12.83 -10.68
N THR A 421 -18.08 13.90 -9.95
CA THR A 421 -18.55 15.17 -10.54
C THR A 421 -17.48 15.78 -11.44
N THR A 422 -16.21 15.74 -11.05
CA THR A 422 -15.10 16.32 -11.82
C THR A 422 -14.87 15.56 -13.13
N LEU A 423 -14.91 14.23 -13.13
CA LEU A 423 -14.80 13.39 -14.33
C LEU A 423 -15.94 13.68 -15.32
N ILE A 424 -17.19 13.72 -14.82
CA ILE A 424 -18.37 14.03 -15.64
C ILE A 424 -18.29 15.45 -16.20
N ARG A 425 -17.89 16.43 -15.40
CA ARG A 425 -17.71 17.80 -15.84
C ARG A 425 -16.67 17.91 -16.94
N ALA A 426 -15.51 17.24 -16.81
CA ALA A 426 -14.48 17.22 -17.83
C ALA A 426 -15.04 16.68 -19.17
N ALA A 427 -15.73 15.53 -19.13
CA ALA A 427 -16.35 14.94 -20.32
C ALA A 427 -17.39 15.88 -20.97
N LYS A 428 -18.28 16.46 -20.16
CA LYS A 428 -19.29 17.43 -20.65
C LYS A 428 -18.67 18.73 -21.19
N SER A 429 -17.46 19.05 -20.81
CA SER A 429 -16.70 20.21 -21.32
C SER A 429 -15.95 19.92 -22.63
N GLY A 430 -16.13 18.73 -23.21
CA GLY A 430 -15.51 18.34 -24.47
C GLY A 430 -14.14 17.69 -24.35
N ILE A 431 -13.74 17.32 -23.14
CA ILE A 431 -12.53 16.53 -22.91
C ILE A 431 -12.87 15.05 -23.12
N GLU A 432 -12.07 14.32 -23.90
CA GLU A 432 -12.19 12.87 -24.01
C GLU A 432 -11.76 12.23 -22.68
N VAL A 433 -12.69 11.62 -21.95
CA VAL A 433 -12.38 10.92 -20.69
C VAL A 433 -12.62 9.44 -20.88
N ILE A 434 -11.52 8.64 -20.81
CA ILE A 434 -11.57 7.19 -20.94
C ILE A 434 -11.06 6.54 -19.66
N ILE A 435 -11.85 5.60 -19.11
CA ILE A 435 -11.47 4.80 -17.94
C ILE A 435 -11.36 3.34 -18.33
N ILE A 436 -10.17 2.77 -18.17
CA ILE A 436 -9.87 1.38 -18.51
C ILE A 436 -9.82 0.55 -17.22
N MET A 437 -10.73 -0.42 -17.12
CA MET A 437 -10.83 -1.36 -16.01
C MET A 437 -10.34 -2.75 -16.41
N PRO A 438 -9.80 -3.57 -15.48
CA PRO A 438 -9.36 -4.92 -15.80
C PRO A 438 -10.56 -5.82 -16.12
N HIS A 439 -10.39 -6.69 -17.12
CA HIS A 439 -11.39 -7.72 -17.44
C HIS A 439 -11.48 -8.80 -16.35
N ILE A 440 -10.34 -9.20 -15.77
CA ILE A 440 -10.25 -10.15 -14.67
C ILE A 440 -9.87 -9.40 -13.40
N PRO A 441 -10.81 -9.13 -12.47
CA PRO A 441 -10.51 -8.38 -11.27
C PRO A 441 -9.80 -9.27 -10.23
N ASP A 442 -8.78 -8.72 -9.58
CA ASP A 442 -8.09 -9.35 -8.45
C ASP A 442 -8.93 -9.34 -7.16
N LYS A 443 -9.85 -8.36 -7.02
CA LYS A 443 -10.77 -8.19 -5.88
C LYS A 443 -12.21 -8.00 -6.35
N TRP A 444 -12.98 -9.07 -6.33
CA TRP A 444 -14.37 -9.07 -6.78
C TRP A 444 -15.25 -7.99 -6.11
N TYR A 445 -15.04 -7.71 -4.82
CA TYR A 445 -15.84 -6.72 -4.09
C TYR A 445 -15.53 -5.28 -4.55
N ALA A 446 -14.26 -4.94 -4.80
CA ALA A 446 -13.88 -3.64 -5.33
C ALA A 446 -14.46 -3.43 -6.74
N PHE A 447 -14.42 -4.49 -7.56
CA PHE A 447 -15.01 -4.46 -8.90
C PHE A 447 -16.54 -4.35 -8.87
N ALA A 448 -17.22 -4.97 -7.89
CA ALA A 448 -18.65 -4.80 -7.70
C ALA A 448 -19.02 -3.35 -7.34
N VAL A 449 -18.23 -2.69 -6.49
CA VAL A 449 -18.39 -1.26 -6.17
C VAL A 449 -18.14 -0.41 -7.40
N ALA A 450 -17.07 -0.67 -8.18
CA ALA A 450 -16.78 0.07 -9.40
C ALA A 450 -17.98 0.11 -10.38
N LYS A 451 -18.68 -1.02 -10.53
CA LYS A 451 -19.87 -1.11 -11.41
C LYS A 451 -21.01 -0.17 -11.02
N THR A 452 -21.09 0.25 -9.76
CA THR A 452 -22.15 1.16 -9.32
C THR A 452 -22.02 2.55 -9.94
N TYR A 453 -20.79 2.95 -10.32
CA TYR A 453 -20.52 4.25 -10.96
C TYR A 453 -20.69 4.25 -12.49
N TYR A 454 -20.69 3.07 -13.15
CA TYR A 454 -20.67 2.98 -14.61
C TYR A 454 -21.83 3.72 -15.28
N LYS A 455 -23.04 3.52 -14.75
CA LYS A 455 -24.23 4.17 -15.34
C LYS A 455 -24.09 5.68 -15.36
N GLU A 456 -23.75 6.26 -14.22
CA GLU A 456 -23.67 7.71 -14.07
C GLU A 456 -22.51 8.31 -14.88
N LEU A 457 -21.35 7.63 -14.92
CA LEU A 457 -20.20 8.04 -15.72
C LEU A 457 -20.54 8.03 -17.22
N ILE A 458 -21.14 6.93 -17.72
CA ILE A 458 -21.50 6.78 -19.14
C ILE A 458 -22.56 7.82 -19.55
N GLU A 459 -23.60 8.02 -18.73
CA GLU A 459 -24.60 9.05 -18.94
C GLU A 459 -23.99 10.46 -18.90
N GLY A 460 -22.90 10.64 -18.14
CA GLY A 460 -22.08 11.84 -18.08
C GLY A 460 -21.14 12.08 -19.26
N GLY A 461 -20.99 11.10 -20.18
CA GLY A 461 -20.13 11.19 -21.36
C GLY A 461 -18.73 10.62 -21.17
N VAL A 462 -18.43 9.95 -20.05
CA VAL A 462 -17.18 9.20 -19.81
C VAL A 462 -17.25 7.86 -20.53
N GLN A 463 -16.16 7.41 -21.12
CA GLN A 463 -16.04 6.16 -21.87
C GLN A 463 -15.28 5.08 -21.10
#